data_c4637d8ba414c5f76b30b74367f78228
#
_entry.id   c4637d8ba414c5f76b30b74367f78228
#
_cell.length_a   1.000
_cell.length_b   1.000
_cell.length_c   1.000
_cell.angle_alpha   90.00
_cell.angle_beta   90.00
_cell.angle_gamma   90.00
#
_symmetry.space_group_name_H-M   'P 1'
#
loop_
_entity.id
_entity.type
_entity.pdbx_description
1 polymer ?
#
loop_
_entity_poly.entity_id
_entity_poly.type
_entity_poly.pdbx_seq_one_letter_code
_entity_poly.pdbx_strand_id
1 'polypeptide(L)'
;MDNLHALFLYMARFAHLIFDLDGTLVDTKADLAAATNFMLAALALPTLTLTQVERLVGEGARVLVERALGPQRAALVPQAFALFIEYYTAHLLDHTRPYSGIRELLAAAHAQGLVLSVLTNKPEGPSQAILTGLGLADFFSALIGGDTLPVRKPDPRGVYDLQRRTEIDLDTTLLIGDSRIDVETGRAAGISTCGVTWGFDAEGMRTGAPRFVVDSVPQLATIVLSPV
;
A
#
# COMPACT_ATOMS: atom_id res chain seq x y z
N MET A 1 30.88 8.04 -8.35
CA MET A 1 30.04 7.15 -7.49
C MET A 1 31.01 6.25 -6.77
N ASP A 2 31.05 6.41 -5.44
CA ASP A 2 32.10 5.80 -4.63
C ASP A 2 31.99 4.28 -4.60
N ASN A 3 33.14 3.60 -4.68
CA ASN A 3 33.29 2.14 -4.60
C ASN A 3 32.65 1.55 -3.32
N LEU A 4 32.52 2.34 -2.26
CA LEU A 4 31.85 1.96 -1.02
C LEU A 4 30.33 1.81 -1.18
N HIS A 5 29.69 2.68 -1.99
CA HIS A 5 28.24 2.61 -2.23
C HIS A 5 27.86 1.37 -3.07
N ALA A 6 28.68 1.06 -4.08
CA ALA A 6 28.54 -0.17 -4.88
C ALA A 6 28.81 -1.42 -4.04
N LEU A 7 29.78 -1.38 -3.09
CA LEU A 7 30.07 -2.48 -2.20
C LEU A 7 28.95 -2.74 -1.18
N PHE A 8 28.30 -1.67 -0.70
CA PHE A 8 27.18 -1.76 0.25
C PHE A 8 25.93 -2.38 -0.43
N LEU A 9 25.63 -1.97 -1.66
CA LEU A 9 24.53 -2.56 -2.46
C LEU A 9 24.79 -4.05 -2.77
N TYR A 10 26.05 -4.46 -2.92
CA TYR A 10 26.42 -5.85 -3.14
C TYR A 10 26.25 -6.71 -1.87
N MET A 11 26.25 -6.11 -0.69
CA MET A 11 26.05 -6.78 0.61
C MET A 11 24.64 -6.60 1.18
N ALA A 12 23.78 -5.78 0.59
CA ALA A 12 22.40 -5.63 1.03
C ALA A 12 21.57 -6.80 0.52
N ARG A 13 20.77 -7.42 1.42
CA ARG A 13 19.86 -8.52 1.08
C ARG A 13 18.83 -8.12 0.02
N PHE A 14 18.40 -6.86 0.05
CA PHE A 14 17.45 -6.25 -0.89
C PHE A 14 18.02 -4.93 -1.37
N ALA A 15 17.81 -4.62 -2.65
CA ALA A 15 18.17 -3.36 -3.28
C ALA A 15 16.94 -2.51 -3.61
N HIS A 16 15.77 -3.16 -3.76
CA HIS A 16 14.49 -2.50 -4.04
C HIS A 16 13.42 -2.94 -3.05
N LEU A 17 12.82 -1.95 -2.38
CA LEU A 17 11.69 -2.16 -1.48
C LEU A 17 10.44 -1.57 -2.12
N ILE A 18 9.46 -2.41 -2.38
CA ILE A 18 8.14 -2.02 -2.89
C ILE A 18 7.17 -2.07 -1.71
N PHE A 19 6.50 -0.97 -1.43
CA PHE A 19 5.52 -0.88 -0.34
C PHE A 19 4.10 -0.76 -0.87
N ASP A 20 3.15 -1.44 -0.24
CA ASP A 20 1.76 -1.00 -0.30
C ASP A 20 1.59 0.30 0.51
N LEU A 21 0.47 0.98 0.32
CA LEU A 21 0.17 2.27 0.96
C LEU A 21 -0.75 2.09 2.17
N ASP A 22 -2.04 1.79 1.90
CA ASP A 22 -3.10 1.72 2.92
C ASP A 22 -2.89 0.48 3.81
N GLY A 23 -2.73 0.66 5.11
CA GLY A 23 -2.48 -0.45 6.04
C GLY A 23 -1.00 -0.85 6.16
N THR A 24 -0.14 -0.36 5.29
CA THR A 24 1.30 -0.66 5.30
C THR A 24 2.13 0.55 5.68
N LEU A 25 2.11 1.60 4.87
CA LEU A 25 2.82 2.87 5.15
C LEU A 25 1.99 3.81 6.02
N VAL A 26 0.68 3.85 5.79
CA VAL A 26 -0.23 4.82 6.40
C VAL A 26 -1.51 4.16 6.93
N ASP A 27 -2.00 4.67 8.06
CA ASP A 27 -3.32 4.33 8.59
C ASP A 27 -4.36 5.29 8.01
N THR A 28 -5.14 4.82 7.06
CA THR A 28 -6.21 5.56 6.37
C THR A 28 -7.61 5.17 6.82
N LYS A 29 -7.75 4.30 7.83
CA LYS A 29 -9.03 3.70 8.24
C LYS A 29 -10.10 4.73 8.53
N ALA A 30 -9.77 5.78 9.29
CA ALA A 30 -10.73 6.77 9.74
C ALA A 30 -11.29 7.60 8.58
N ASP A 31 -10.43 8.03 7.66
CA ASP A 31 -10.85 8.85 6.52
C ASP A 31 -11.62 8.02 5.48
N LEU A 32 -11.24 6.75 5.28
CA LEU A 32 -12.02 5.82 4.45
C LEU A 32 -13.39 5.53 5.06
N ALA A 33 -13.48 5.37 6.39
CA ALA A 33 -14.75 5.17 7.08
C ALA A 33 -15.64 6.41 7.03
N ALA A 34 -15.07 7.61 7.17
CA ALA A 34 -15.80 8.86 7.05
C ALA A 34 -16.39 9.02 5.64
N ALA A 35 -15.60 8.80 4.59
CA ALA A 35 -16.06 8.87 3.20
C ALA A 35 -17.14 7.81 2.88
N THR A 36 -16.96 6.58 3.37
CA THR A 36 -17.96 5.52 3.21
C THR A 36 -19.28 5.88 3.88
N ASN A 37 -19.23 6.41 5.09
CA ASN A 37 -20.42 6.77 5.85
C ASN A 37 -21.08 8.05 5.33
N PHE A 38 -20.32 9.00 4.81
CA PHE A 38 -20.86 10.15 4.08
C PHE A 38 -21.68 9.68 2.87
N MET A 39 -21.11 8.83 2.05
CA MET A 39 -21.77 8.26 0.88
C MET A 39 -23.06 7.51 1.27
N LEU A 40 -23.01 6.64 2.28
CA LEU A 40 -24.16 5.86 2.73
C LEU A 40 -25.27 6.79 3.28
N ALA A 41 -24.92 7.78 4.09
CA ALA A 41 -25.88 8.75 4.64
C ALA A 41 -26.54 9.58 3.52
N ALA A 42 -25.81 10.04 2.52
CA ALA A 42 -26.34 10.76 1.36
C ALA A 42 -27.34 9.93 0.54
N LEU A 43 -27.22 8.61 0.60
CA LEU A 43 -28.14 7.67 -0.04
C LEU A 43 -29.25 7.15 0.91
N ALA A 44 -29.38 7.76 2.09
CA ALA A 44 -30.32 7.35 3.14
C ALA A 44 -30.15 5.86 3.56
N LEU A 45 -28.93 5.35 3.56
CA LEU A 45 -28.56 3.99 3.97
C LEU A 45 -27.92 3.99 5.36
N PRO A 46 -28.03 2.87 6.11
CA PRO A 46 -27.35 2.73 7.38
C PRO A 46 -25.83 2.85 7.25
N THR A 47 -25.19 3.56 8.20
CA THR A 47 -23.74 3.68 8.28
C THR A 47 -23.10 2.40 8.80
N LEU A 48 -21.78 2.26 8.53
CA LEU A 48 -20.95 1.14 8.95
C LEU A 48 -20.01 1.56 10.08
N THR A 49 -19.67 0.62 10.96
CA THR A 49 -18.61 0.82 11.96
C THR A 49 -17.24 0.86 11.29
N LEU A 50 -16.24 1.42 11.98
CA LEU A 50 -14.86 1.45 11.50
C LEU A 50 -14.37 0.04 11.12
N THR A 51 -14.58 -0.96 11.99
CA THR A 51 -14.18 -2.36 11.72
C THR A 51 -14.91 -2.98 10.52
N GLN A 52 -16.15 -2.59 10.26
CA GLN A 52 -16.86 -3.05 9.06
C GLN A 52 -16.25 -2.46 7.80
N VAL A 53 -15.93 -1.16 7.79
CA VAL A 53 -15.27 -0.52 6.64
C VAL A 53 -13.88 -1.08 6.41
N GLU A 54 -13.09 -1.29 7.46
CA GLU A 54 -11.75 -1.88 7.39
C GLU A 54 -11.72 -3.19 6.58
N ARG A 55 -12.71 -4.06 6.78
CA ARG A 55 -12.84 -5.34 6.06
C ARG A 55 -13.22 -5.21 4.58
N LEU A 56 -13.58 -4.01 4.13
CA LEU A 56 -13.94 -3.75 2.73
C LEU A 56 -12.75 -3.25 1.92
N VAL A 57 -11.67 -2.82 2.59
CA VAL A 57 -10.48 -2.23 1.97
C VAL A 57 -9.59 -3.31 1.33
N GLY A 58 -8.73 -2.92 0.36
CA GLY A 58 -7.70 -3.75 -0.24
C GLY A 58 -7.79 -3.89 -1.77
N GLU A 59 -9.00 -3.91 -2.33
CA GLU A 59 -9.19 -4.08 -3.78
C GLU A 59 -9.53 -2.78 -4.53
N GLY A 60 -9.32 -1.65 -3.88
CA GLY A 60 -9.54 -0.30 -4.42
C GLY A 60 -10.93 0.26 -4.11
N ALA A 61 -11.06 1.58 -4.29
CA ALA A 61 -12.21 2.38 -3.85
C ALA A 61 -13.55 1.90 -4.43
N ARG A 62 -13.57 1.48 -5.72
CA ARG A 62 -14.80 1.01 -6.36
C ARG A 62 -15.33 -0.27 -5.71
N VAL A 63 -14.45 -1.24 -5.45
CA VAL A 63 -14.83 -2.50 -4.79
C VAL A 63 -15.28 -2.25 -3.35
N LEU A 64 -14.62 -1.32 -2.63
CA LEU A 64 -15.05 -0.89 -1.31
C LEU A 64 -16.51 -0.37 -1.36
N VAL A 65 -16.84 0.52 -2.29
CA VAL A 65 -18.20 1.07 -2.47
C VAL A 65 -19.20 -0.01 -2.82
N GLU A 66 -18.87 -0.93 -3.75
CA GLU A 66 -19.71 -2.06 -4.14
C GLU A 66 -20.03 -2.96 -2.94
N ARG A 67 -19.03 -3.28 -2.14
CA ARG A 67 -19.19 -4.08 -0.90
C ARG A 67 -20.01 -3.35 0.17
N ALA A 68 -19.78 -2.04 0.35
CA ALA A 68 -20.54 -1.23 1.31
C ALA A 68 -22.03 -1.16 0.96
N LEU A 69 -22.38 -1.11 -0.32
CA LEU A 69 -23.76 -1.12 -0.80
C LEU A 69 -24.43 -2.50 -0.73
N GLY A 70 -23.63 -3.54 -0.92
CA GLY A 70 -24.12 -4.91 -1.11
C GLY A 70 -24.77 -5.15 -2.48
N PRO A 71 -24.93 -6.42 -2.88
CA PRO A 71 -25.32 -6.81 -4.24
C PRO A 71 -26.71 -6.33 -4.67
N GLN A 72 -27.63 -6.14 -3.70
CA GLN A 72 -29.00 -5.68 -3.98
C GLN A 72 -29.06 -4.22 -4.44
N ARG A 73 -28.00 -3.45 -4.26
CA ARG A 73 -27.92 -2.02 -4.59
C ARG A 73 -26.90 -1.71 -5.70
N ALA A 74 -26.58 -2.70 -6.55
CA ALA A 74 -25.58 -2.54 -7.62
C ALA A 74 -25.90 -1.35 -8.56
N ALA A 75 -27.19 -1.04 -8.79
CA ALA A 75 -27.60 0.11 -9.59
C ALA A 75 -27.18 1.48 -9.00
N LEU A 76 -26.93 1.57 -7.68
CA LEU A 76 -26.48 2.80 -7.02
C LEU A 76 -24.97 3.01 -7.09
N VAL A 77 -24.17 2.01 -7.52
CA VAL A 77 -22.70 2.08 -7.51
C VAL A 77 -22.15 3.33 -8.21
N PRO A 78 -22.60 3.74 -9.40
CA PRO A 78 -22.05 4.94 -10.03
C PRO A 78 -22.25 6.21 -9.21
N GLN A 79 -23.45 6.40 -8.65
CA GLN A 79 -23.77 7.55 -7.79
C GLN A 79 -23.00 7.49 -6.47
N ALA A 80 -22.99 6.35 -5.81
CA ALA A 80 -22.29 6.13 -4.56
C ALA A 80 -20.78 6.38 -4.71
N PHE A 81 -20.18 5.88 -5.79
CA PHE A 81 -18.76 6.07 -6.07
C PHE A 81 -18.42 7.54 -6.28
N ALA A 82 -19.26 8.31 -6.97
CA ALA A 82 -19.07 9.75 -7.13
C ALA A 82 -19.07 10.47 -5.79
N LEU A 83 -20.06 10.19 -4.93
CA LEU A 83 -20.15 10.76 -3.58
C LEU A 83 -18.96 10.40 -2.69
N PHE A 84 -18.52 9.13 -2.76
CA PHE A 84 -17.36 8.64 -2.02
C PHE A 84 -16.09 9.39 -2.45
N ILE A 85 -15.83 9.47 -3.76
CA ILE A 85 -14.62 10.10 -4.29
C ILE A 85 -14.61 11.61 -4.00
N GLU A 86 -15.73 12.30 -4.17
CA GLU A 86 -15.87 13.73 -3.84
C GLU A 86 -15.47 14.00 -2.40
N TYR A 87 -16.07 13.29 -1.44
CA TYR A 87 -15.75 13.46 -0.03
C TYR A 87 -14.32 13.05 0.29
N TYR A 88 -13.92 11.85 -0.14
CA TYR A 88 -12.61 11.30 0.18
C TYR A 88 -11.46 12.17 -0.31
N THR A 89 -11.58 12.71 -1.54
CA THR A 89 -10.53 13.59 -2.10
C THR A 89 -10.37 14.89 -1.32
N ALA A 90 -11.44 15.42 -0.76
CA ALA A 90 -11.40 16.62 0.08
C ALA A 90 -10.86 16.37 1.51
N HIS A 91 -10.91 15.11 1.97
CA HIS A 91 -10.65 14.70 3.37
C HIS A 91 -9.57 13.61 3.50
N LEU A 92 -8.58 13.57 2.57
CA LEU A 92 -7.55 12.54 2.51
C LEU A 92 -6.62 12.48 3.73
N LEU A 93 -6.50 13.58 4.47
CA LEU A 93 -5.49 13.81 5.51
C LEU A 93 -6.08 14.27 6.84
N ASP A 94 -7.39 14.18 7.03
CA ASP A 94 -8.01 14.61 8.28
C ASP A 94 -7.48 13.75 9.44
N HIS A 95 -7.42 12.45 9.26
CA HIS A 95 -6.96 11.47 10.25
C HIS A 95 -5.82 10.58 9.74
N THR A 96 -5.58 10.51 8.44
CA THR A 96 -4.52 9.69 7.85
C THR A 96 -3.15 10.10 8.37
N ARG A 97 -2.39 9.12 8.89
CA ARG A 97 -1.05 9.33 9.45
C ARG A 97 -0.14 8.15 9.07
N PRO A 98 1.18 8.37 8.95
CA PRO A 98 2.12 7.25 8.83
C PRO A 98 2.07 6.38 10.09
N TYR A 99 2.24 5.06 9.94
CA TYR A 99 2.48 4.22 11.10
C TYR A 99 3.77 4.64 11.81
N SER A 100 3.80 4.43 13.15
CA SER A 100 4.94 4.85 13.96
C SER A 100 6.24 4.18 13.49
N GLY A 101 7.28 4.98 13.25
CA GLY A 101 8.60 4.54 12.78
C GLY A 101 8.73 4.41 11.25
N ILE A 102 7.66 4.54 10.48
CA ILE A 102 7.73 4.43 9.00
C ILE A 102 8.62 5.52 8.41
N ARG A 103 8.48 6.78 8.84
CA ARG A 103 9.32 7.88 8.32
C ARG A 103 10.79 7.61 8.55
N GLU A 104 11.14 7.18 9.74
CA GLU A 104 12.51 6.87 10.16
C GLU A 104 13.08 5.69 9.35
N LEU A 105 12.25 4.65 9.13
CA LEU A 105 12.62 3.51 8.29
C LEU A 105 12.91 3.93 6.84
N LEU A 106 12.00 4.72 6.22
CA LEU A 106 12.17 5.20 4.85
C LEU A 106 13.42 6.08 4.72
N ALA A 107 13.65 6.98 5.69
CA ALA A 107 14.85 7.82 5.71
C ALA A 107 16.14 6.99 5.83
N ALA A 108 16.17 5.98 6.70
CA ALA A 108 17.32 5.10 6.85
C ALA A 108 17.58 4.26 5.60
N ALA A 109 16.53 3.69 4.99
CA ALA A 109 16.63 2.91 3.77
C ALA A 109 17.13 3.77 2.59
N HIS A 110 16.58 4.99 2.45
CA HIS A 110 17.01 5.95 1.42
C HIS A 110 18.47 6.37 1.62
N ALA A 111 18.89 6.64 2.87
CA ALA A 111 20.26 7.00 3.18
C ALA A 111 21.28 5.87 2.90
N GLN A 112 20.84 4.61 2.97
CA GLN A 112 21.60 3.43 2.56
C GLN A 112 21.61 3.20 1.05
N GLY A 113 20.92 4.02 0.26
CA GLY A 113 20.85 3.91 -1.20
C GLY A 113 19.90 2.83 -1.70
N LEU A 114 19.00 2.32 -0.84
CA LEU A 114 17.95 1.42 -1.29
C LEU A 114 16.95 2.18 -2.16
N VAL A 115 16.50 1.58 -3.24
CA VAL A 115 15.42 2.12 -4.07
C VAL A 115 14.08 1.78 -3.43
N LEU A 116 13.24 2.81 -3.27
CA LEU A 116 11.91 2.67 -2.66
C LEU A 116 10.84 2.99 -3.70
N SER A 117 9.80 2.18 -3.75
CA SER A 117 8.64 2.40 -4.63
C SER A 117 7.34 2.06 -3.93
N VAL A 118 6.24 2.61 -4.43
CA VAL A 118 4.89 2.28 -3.96
C VAL A 118 4.12 1.54 -5.04
N LEU A 119 3.47 0.44 -4.66
CA LEU A 119 2.54 -0.33 -5.49
C LEU A 119 1.24 -0.56 -4.73
N THR A 120 0.18 0.14 -5.11
CA THR A 120 -1.10 0.11 -4.39
C THR A 120 -2.30 -0.04 -5.30
N ASN A 121 -3.40 -0.61 -4.78
CA ASN A 121 -4.70 -0.64 -5.46
C ASN A 121 -5.50 0.66 -5.30
N LYS A 122 -5.03 1.58 -4.46
CA LYS A 122 -5.55 2.94 -4.36
C LYS A 122 -5.21 3.71 -5.65
N PRO A 123 -6.11 4.57 -6.20
CA PRO A 123 -5.79 5.39 -7.36
C PRO A 123 -4.53 6.25 -7.15
N GLU A 124 -3.79 6.50 -8.23
CA GLU A 124 -2.50 7.22 -8.21
C GLU A 124 -2.62 8.63 -7.63
N GLY A 125 -3.63 9.39 -8.08
CA GLY A 125 -3.83 10.77 -7.62
C GLY A 125 -3.97 10.90 -6.10
N PRO A 126 -4.94 10.24 -5.44
CA PRO A 126 -5.05 10.19 -3.99
C PRO A 126 -3.80 9.65 -3.28
N SER A 127 -3.13 8.65 -3.85
CA SER A 127 -1.90 8.09 -3.28
C SER A 127 -0.77 9.12 -3.25
N GLN A 128 -0.56 9.81 -4.36
CA GLN A 128 0.42 10.89 -4.46
C GLN A 128 0.11 12.05 -3.50
N ALA A 129 -1.17 12.44 -3.40
CA ALA A 129 -1.60 13.50 -2.49
C ALA A 129 -1.33 13.15 -1.02
N ILE A 130 -1.60 11.91 -0.61
CA ILE A 130 -1.29 11.43 0.75
C ILE A 130 0.22 11.44 1.01
N LEU A 131 1.02 10.86 0.11
CA LEU A 131 2.48 10.84 0.28
C LEU A 131 3.07 12.24 0.36
N THR A 132 2.61 13.16 -0.49
CA THR A 132 3.06 14.56 -0.50
C THR A 132 2.63 15.28 0.77
N GLY A 133 1.37 15.19 1.16
CA GLY A 133 0.83 15.86 2.35
C GLY A 133 1.46 15.37 3.66
N LEU A 134 1.91 14.11 3.68
CA LEU A 134 2.64 13.55 4.81
C LEU A 134 4.16 13.76 4.71
N GLY A 135 4.67 14.37 3.64
CA GLY A 135 6.11 14.58 3.41
C GLY A 135 6.89 13.27 3.25
N LEU A 136 6.27 12.27 2.63
CA LEU A 136 6.88 10.97 2.36
C LEU A 136 7.24 10.78 0.86
N ALA A 137 6.73 11.65 -0.02
CA ALA A 137 6.86 11.48 -1.47
C ALA A 137 8.32 11.41 -1.94
N ASP A 138 9.21 12.22 -1.36
CA ASP A 138 10.61 12.34 -1.78
C ASP A 138 11.45 11.08 -1.49
N PHE A 139 10.95 10.14 -0.69
CA PHE A 139 11.63 8.86 -0.47
C PHE A 139 11.43 7.89 -1.63
N PHE A 140 10.38 8.06 -2.45
CA PHE A 140 10.00 7.08 -3.46
C PHE A 140 10.43 7.49 -4.86
N SER A 141 11.10 6.59 -5.56
CA SER A 141 11.52 6.75 -6.96
C SER A 141 10.37 6.53 -7.94
N ALA A 142 9.34 5.78 -7.55
CA ALA A 142 8.17 5.48 -8.38
C ALA A 142 6.94 5.17 -7.54
N LEU A 143 5.77 5.51 -8.09
CA LEU A 143 4.45 5.15 -7.58
C LEU A 143 3.65 4.51 -8.73
N ILE A 144 3.03 3.36 -8.45
CA ILE A 144 2.00 2.74 -9.28
C ILE A 144 0.73 2.61 -8.45
N GLY A 145 -0.28 3.36 -8.84
CA GLY A 145 -1.63 3.29 -8.27
C GLY A 145 -2.52 2.30 -9.02
N GLY A 146 -3.71 2.07 -8.49
CA GLY A 146 -4.68 1.11 -9.04
C GLY A 146 -5.27 1.48 -10.40
N ASP A 147 -4.97 2.66 -10.92
CA ASP A 147 -5.40 3.19 -12.21
C ASP A 147 -4.22 3.56 -13.14
N THR A 148 -2.98 3.42 -12.69
CA THR A 148 -1.77 3.67 -13.49
C THR A 148 -1.63 2.67 -14.65
N LEU A 149 -1.99 1.42 -14.41
CA LEU A 149 -1.96 0.34 -15.39
C LEU A 149 -3.37 -0.21 -15.62
N PRO A 150 -3.64 -0.90 -16.74
CA PRO A 150 -4.95 -1.53 -16.98
C PRO A 150 -5.25 -2.71 -16.05
N VAL A 151 -4.35 -3.00 -15.13
CA VAL A 151 -4.42 -4.06 -14.12
C VAL A 151 -3.97 -3.53 -12.77
N ARG A 152 -4.32 -4.25 -11.70
CA ARG A 152 -3.95 -3.96 -10.32
C ARG A 152 -3.53 -5.23 -9.59
N LYS A 153 -2.97 -5.09 -8.40
CA LYS A 153 -2.68 -6.24 -7.53
C LYS A 153 -3.92 -7.15 -7.39
N PRO A 154 -3.79 -8.49 -7.49
CA PRO A 154 -2.56 -9.28 -7.44
C PRO A 154 -1.86 -9.55 -8.78
N ASP A 155 -2.21 -8.87 -9.89
CA ASP A 155 -1.50 -9.00 -11.15
C ASP A 155 -0.04 -8.51 -10.99
N PRO A 156 0.98 -9.29 -11.42
CA PRO A 156 2.39 -8.96 -11.18
C PRO A 156 2.93 -7.84 -12.08
N ARG A 157 2.17 -7.36 -13.07
CA ARG A 157 2.65 -6.35 -14.03
C ARG A 157 3.06 -5.04 -13.38
N GLY A 158 2.47 -4.68 -12.24
CA GLY A 158 2.93 -3.53 -11.46
C GLY A 158 4.37 -3.69 -10.96
N VAL A 159 4.73 -4.89 -10.47
CA VAL A 159 6.10 -5.20 -10.04
C VAL A 159 7.07 -5.16 -11.24
N TYR A 160 6.69 -5.74 -12.37
CA TYR A 160 7.53 -5.73 -13.57
C TYR A 160 7.71 -4.31 -14.16
N ASP A 161 6.69 -3.45 -14.04
CA ASP A 161 6.80 -2.05 -14.46
C ASP A 161 7.76 -1.27 -13.56
N LEU A 162 7.70 -1.48 -12.23
CA LEU A 162 8.66 -0.91 -11.29
C LEU A 162 10.08 -1.41 -11.55
N GLN A 163 10.26 -2.71 -11.78
CA GLN A 163 11.56 -3.30 -12.12
C GLN A 163 12.17 -2.64 -13.38
N ARG A 164 11.36 -2.42 -14.42
CA ARG A 164 11.83 -1.72 -15.64
C ARG A 164 12.21 -0.26 -15.38
N ARG A 165 11.51 0.44 -14.50
CA ARG A 165 11.80 1.85 -14.15
C ARG A 165 13.04 2.01 -13.27
N THR A 166 13.29 1.03 -12.39
CA THR A 166 14.40 1.09 -11.44
C THR A 166 15.64 0.35 -11.92
N GLU A 167 15.51 -0.53 -12.91
CA GLU A 167 16.55 -1.42 -13.43
C GLU A 167 17.17 -2.34 -12.36
N ILE A 168 16.43 -2.61 -11.27
CA ILE A 168 16.87 -3.49 -10.18
C ILE A 168 16.29 -4.90 -10.37
N ASP A 169 17.12 -5.90 -10.13
CA ASP A 169 16.74 -7.30 -10.30
C ASP A 169 15.64 -7.74 -9.33
N LEU A 170 14.74 -8.58 -9.81
CA LEU A 170 13.65 -9.14 -9.02
C LEU A 170 14.13 -9.93 -7.81
N ASP A 171 15.27 -10.62 -7.92
CA ASP A 171 15.85 -11.44 -6.84
C ASP A 171 16.26 -10.60 -5.62
N THR A 172 16.55 -9.30 -5.82
CA THR A 172 16.88 -8.34 -4.76
C THR A 172 15.72 -7.40 -4.43
N THR A 173 14.51 -7.73 -4.88
CA THR A 173 13.28 -6.96 -4.64
C THR A 173 12.44 -7.60 -3.53
N LEU A 174 11.94 -6.77 -2.61
CA LEU A 174 11.02 -7.16 -1.55
C LEU A 174 9.72 -6.36 -1.66
N LEU A 175 8.57 -7.05 -1.74
CA LEU A 175 7.25 -6.44 -1.61
C LEU A 175 6.78 -6.52 -0.15
N ILE A 176 6.44 -5.36 0.42
CA ILE A 176 5.99 -5.20 1.80
C ILE A 176 4.52 -4.78 1.77
N GLY A 177 3.67 -5.55 2.45
CA GLY A 177 2.24 -5.29 2.47
C GLY A 177 1.53 -5.96 3.65
N ASP A 178 0.30 -5.55 3.93
CA ASP A 178 -0.50 -6.01 5.07
C ASP A 178 -1.61 -6.99 4.68
N SER A 179 -1.77 -7.27 3.38
CA SER A 179 -2.89 -8.04 2.86
C SER A 179 -2.46 -9.30 2.11
N ARG A 180 -3.41 -10.23 1.97
CA ARG A 180 -3.26 -11.41 1.10
C ARG A 180 -2.91 -11.02 -0.34
N ILE A 181 -3.48 -9.90 -0.83
CA ILE A 181 -3.27 -9.42 -2.20
C ILE A 181 -1.79 -9.09 -2.45
N ASP A 182 -1.09 -8.51 -1.47
CA ASP A 182 0.33 -8.20 -1.58
C ASP A 182 1.17 -9.47 -1.68
N VAL A 183 0.87 -10.45 -0.85
CA VAL A 183 1.57 -11.74 -0.86
C VAL A 183 1.36 -12.47 -2.18
N GLU A 184 0.13 -12.49 -2.69
CA GLU A 184 -0.19 -13.08 -3.99
C GLU A 184 0.49 -12.34 -5.14
N THR A 185 0.59 -11.00 -5.07
CA THR A 185 1.32 -10.19 -6.06
C THR A 185 2.80 -10.54 -6.11
N GLY A 186 3.45 -10.59 -4.95
CA GLY A 186 4.87 -10.93 -4.87
C GLY A 186 5.14 -12.37 -5.33
N ARG A 187 4.27 -13.31 -4.95
CA ARG A 187 4.35 -14.69 -5.43
C ARG A 187 4.20 -14.78 -6.95
N ALA A 188 3.21 -14.09 -7.53
CA ALA A 188 2.98 -14.07 -8.97
C ALA A 188 4.15 -13.42 -9.72
N ALA A 189 4.83 -12.46 -9.12
CA ALA A 189 6.01 -11.80 -9.67
C ALA A 189 7.32 -12.58 -9.45
N GLY A 190 7.32 -13.63 -8.61
CA GLY A 190 8.53 -14.40 -8.27
C GLY A 190 9.48 -13.69 -7.32
N ILE A 191 9.01 -12.67 -6.56
CA ILE A 191 9.81 -11.90 -5.60
C ILE A 191 9.53 -12.29 -4.15
N SER A 192 10.42 -11.90 -3.24
CA SER A 192 10.21 -12.05 -1.81
C SER A 192 9.11 -11.13 -1.30
N THR A 193 8.35 -11.59 -0.28
CA THR A 193 7.30 -10.80 0.37
C THR A 193 7.53 -10.71 1.87
N CYS A 194 7.20 -9.55 2.45
CA CYS A 194 7.16 -9.32 3.89
C CYS A 194 5.75 -8.85 4.27
N GLY A 195 5.05 -9.66 5.05
CA GLY A 195 3.76 -9.32 5.61
C GLY A 195 3.90 -8.51 6.90
N VAL A 196 3.14 -7.42 7.02
CA VAL A 196 3.06 -6.62 8.23
C VAL A 196 1.72 -6.85 8.94
N THR A 197 1.71 -6.91 10.28
CA THR A 197 0.50 -7.29 11.03
C THR A 197 -0.27 -6.11 11.61
N TRP A 198 0.23 -4.90 11.48
CA TRP A 198 -0.44 -3.69 11.99
C TRP A 198 -1.50 -3.11 11.04
N GLY A 199 -1.65 -3.69 9.84
CA GLY A 199 -2.57 -3.22 8.80
C GLY A 199 -3.99 -3.77 8.91
N PHE A 200 -4.67 -3.88 7.78
CA PHE A 200 -6.11 -4.14 7.68
C PHE A 200 -6.47 -5.61 7.55
N ASP A 201 -5.58 -6.46 7.00
CA ASP A 201 -5.87 -7.87 6.70
C ASP A 201 -4.73 -8.81 7.16
N ALA A 202 -4.33 -8.70 8.43
CA ALA A 202 -3.25 -9.51 8.99
C ALA A 202 -3.51 -11.04 8.89
N GLU A 203 -4.77 -11.48 8.98
CA GLU A 203 -5.13 -12.89 8.85
C GLU A 203 -4.99 -13.37 7.40
N GLY A 204 -5.57 -12.64 6.44
CA GLY A 204 -5.45 -12.94 5.01
C GLY A 204 -3.99 -12.90 4.55
N MET A 205 -3.21 -11.92 5.02
CA MET A 205 -1.78 -11.83 4.76
C MET A 205 -1.03 -13.09 5.23
N ARG A 206 -1.28 -13.55 6.48
CA ARG A 206 -0.64 -14.78 7.02
C ARG A 206 -1.01 -16.01 6.21
N THR A 207 -2.27 -16.16 5.78
CA THR A 207 -2.71 -17.28 4.92
C THR A 207 -2.05 -17.27 3.55
N GLY A 208 -1.64 -16.10 3.06
CA GLY A 208 -0.83 -15.94 1.85
C GLY A 208 0.56 -16.58 1.96
N ALA A 209 1.06 -16.87 3.18
CA ALA A 209 2.38 -17.43 3.48
C ALA A 209 3.53 -16.59 2.90
N PRO A 210 3.70 -15.31 3.30
CA PRO A 210 4.83 -14.49 2.90
C PRO A 210 6.14 -15.06 3.44
N ARG A 211 7.26 -14.69 2.82
CA ARG A 211 8.60 -15.13 3.26
C ARG A 211 8.95 -14.63 4.66
N PHE A 212 8.52 -13.42 4.99
CA PHE A 212 8.70 -12.81 6.30
C PHE A 212 7.37 -12.30 6.84
N VAL A 213 7.21 -12.33 8.16
CA VAL A 213 6.11 -11.70 8.88
C VAL A 213 6.70 -10.88 10.01
N VAL A 214 6.29 -9.63 10.12
CA VAL A 214 6.74 -8.71 11.17
C VAL A 214 5.55 -8.04 11.87
N ASP A 215 5.70 -7.83 13.18
CA ASP A 215 4.66 -7.24 14.01
C ASP A 215 4.94 -5.77 14.37
N SER A 216 6.08 -5.23 13.92
CA SER A 216 6.46 -3.85 14.17
C SER A 216 7.46 -3.31 13.14
N VAL A 217 7.49 -1.99 12.98
CA VAL A 217 8.42 -1.30 12.08
C VAL A 217 9.90 -1.54 12.47
N PRO A 218 10.30 -1.63 13.76
CA PRO A 218 11.67 -2.04 14.11
C PRO A 218 12.05 -3.43 13.63
N GLN A 219 11.13 -4.41 13.67
CA GLN A 219 11.40 -5.74 13.09
C GLN A 219 11.56 -5.68 11.57
N LEU A 220 10.74 -4.87 10.87
CA LEU A 220 10.89 -4.63 9.44
C LEU A 220 12.27 -4.01 9.14
N ALA A 221 12.69 -3.02 9.92
CA ALA A 221 14.00 -2.40 9.80
C ALA A 221 15.14 -3.42 9.88
N THR A 222 15.05 -4.40 10.79
CA THR A 222 16.04 -5.47 10.91
C THR A 222 16.15 -6.31 9.63
N ILE A 223 15.04 -6.52 8.91
CA ILE A 223 15.04 -7.30 7.66
C ILE A 223 15.64 -6.50 6.50
N VAL A 224 15.29 -5.21 6.39
CA VAL A 224 15.58 -4.41 5.19
C VAL A 224 16.88 -3.60 5.28
N LEU A 225 17.35 -3.27 6.50
CA LEU A 225 18.55 -2.45 6.70
C LEU A 225 19.79 -3.28 7.09
N SER A 226 19.65 -4.58 7.40
CA SER A 226 20.79 -5.42 7.76
C SER A 226 21.57 -5.86 6.52
N PRO A 227 22.90 -5.75 6.53
CA PRO A 227 23.74 -6.39 5.53
C PRO A 227 23.59 -7.92 5.60
N VAL A 228 23.82 -8.59 4.48
CA VAL A 228 23.88 -10.06 4.39
C VAL A 228 25.12 -10.59 5.12
#